data_777deea77d9a774e4e7b6edadebcdf23
#
_entry.id   777deea77d9a774e4e7b6edadebcdf23
#
_cell.length_a   1.000
_cell.length_b   1.000
_cell.length_c   1.000
_cell.angle_alpha   90.00
_cell.angle_beta   90.00
_cell.angle_gamma   90.00
#
_symmetry.space_group_name_H-M   'P 1'
#
loop_
_entity.id
_entity.type
_entity.pdbx_description
1 polymer ?
#
loop_
_entity_poly.entity_id
_entity_poly.type
_entity_poly.pdbx_seq_one_letter_code
_entity_poly.pdbx_strand_id
1 'polypeptide(L)'
;MTEIETATKPKRKEPSAWTQTILAAMTNYIDAGSIVAGGAGLTLWEKEFAMNATQLGLLGAFSSNAISAAVGALIGGRICDKYGRKFVYTYDLLFYMLGMLLIIFAKNFYMLFTGYCVVGLAVGAGITASWTLIAEQAPSEKRARHCGAAQVAWALGPTIVLLLSVPLGKYGLLGNRIVFGHLFIVALITWLLRFGMPESENWKANKDREKALIASGQLKRITWRDFFGKMINIRTLLFLTGVYAIWNLAAGTVGFYMQHVCENVFGQSNQTANMLLALYFGITVLATFFIFMGLGDRVNRRFLYFVLALCGVAAWSLLTYAGYRKLSSVPILIGFVVLFGINNGSCQQPFYQLWNSELYPTRYRAFAHGITFFTARLILGIWNIIFTRINGDGNFPRAAAIMVGFMVFSLLVGTIFAPDTAGKTLDEIEQERYGDHLG
;
A
#
# COMPACT_ATOMS: atom_id res chain seq x y z
N MET A 1 19.14 8.52 58.74
CA MET A 1 19.22 8.71 57.25
C MET A 1 18.43 7.59 56.64
N THR A 2 17.21 7.84 56.30
CA THR A 2 16.26 6.87 55.76
C THR A 2 16.46 6.85 54.24
N GLU A 3 16.90 5.70 53.72
CA GLU A 3 16.92 5.44 52.27
C GLU A 3 15.49 5.46 51.72
N ILE A 4 15.23 6.39 50.84
CA ILE A 4 14.00 6.45 50.06
C ILE A 4 14.19 5.42 48.94
N GLU A 5 13.60 4.23 49.12
CA GLU A 5 13.40 3.25 48.07
C GLU A 5 12.57 3.88 46.94
N THR A 6 13.21 4.28 45.88
CA THR A 6 12.53 4.68 44.65
C THR A 6 11.86 3.45 44.06
N ALA A 7 10.57 3.30 44.30
CA ALA A 7 9.71 2.30 43.68
C ALA A 7 9.85 2.37 42.17
N THR A 8 10.63 1.50 41.57
CA THR A 8 10.70 1.32 40.13
C THR A 8 9.34 0.86 39.62
N LYS A 9 8.65 1.74 38.85
CA LYS A 9 7.40 1.38 38.15
C LYS A 9 7.63 0.07 37.39
N PRO A 10 6.72 -0.92 37.51
CA PRO A 10 6.86 -2.18 36.81
C PRO A 10 7.03 -1.91 35.31
N LYS A 11 8.12 -2.38 34.71
CA LYS A 11 8.34 -2.33 33.26
C LYS A 11 7.16 -3.03 32.58
N ARG A 12 6.34 -2.28 31.86
CA ARG A 12 5.28 -2.85 31.01
C ARG A 12 5.95 -3.85 30.08
N LYS A 13 5.47 -5.11 30.07
CA LYS A 13 5.94 -6.11 29.09
C LYS A 13 5.81 -5.53 27.69
N GLU A 14 6.91 -5.51 26.94
CA GLU A 14 6.87 -5.06 25.56
C GLU A 14 5.95 -5.96 24.73
N PRO A 15 5.12 -5.40 23.84
CA PRO A 15 4.26 -6.18 22.97
C PRO A 15 5.10 -7.09 22.07
N SER A 16 4.62 -8.30 21.80
CA SER A 16 5.32 -9.21 20.89
C SER A 16 5.52 -8.59 19.49
N ALA A 17 6.53 -9.04 18.74
CA ALA A 17 6.77 -8.58 17.36
C ALA A 17 5.51 -8.77 16.48
N TRP A 18 4.75 -9.84 16.68
CA TRP A 18 3.48 -10.06 15.97
C TRP A 18 2.40 -9.05 16.35
N THR A 19 2.28 -8.71 17.64
CA THR A 19 1.32 -7.67 18.07
C THR A 19 1.63 -6.32 17.41
N GLN A 20 2.91 -5.96 17.39
CA GLN A 20 3.35 -4.72 16.74
C GLN A 20 3.11 -4.76 15.23
N THR A 21 3.40 -5.89 14.58
CA THR A 21 3.14 -6.11 13.15
C THR A 21 1.66 -5.97 12.81
N ILE A 22 0.77 -6.62 13.57
CA ILE A 22 -0.69 -6.56 13.33
C ILE A 22 -1.20 -5.12 13.49
N LEU A 23 -0.82 -4.46 14.58
CA LEU A 23 -1.25 -3.08 14.83
C LEU A 23 -0.72 -2.11 13.75
N ALA A 24 0.51 -2.31 13.27
CA ALA A 24 1.05 -1.54 12.16
C ALA A 24 0.32 -1.85 10.85
N ALA A 25 0.04 -3.12 10.57
CA ALA A 25 -0.65 -3.58 9.35
C ALA A 25 -2.09 -3.04 9.23
N MET A 26 -2.75 -2.68 10.34
CA MET A 26 -4.09 -2.10 10.31
C MET A 26 -4.18 -0.78 9.53
N THR A 27 -3.08 -0.04 9.35
CA THR A 27 -3.05 1.11 8.41
C THR A 27 -3.36 0.68 6.99
N ASN A 28 -2.86 -0.49 6.58
CA ASN A 28 -3.09 -1.03 5.22
C ASN A 28 -4.54 -1.47 5.03
N TYR A 29 -5.16 -2.05 6.08
CA TYR A 29 -6.59 -2.37 6.07
C TYR A 29 -7.46 -1.13 5.85
N ILE A 30 -7.17 -0.08 6.61
CA ILE A 30 -7.89 1.18 6.60
C ILE A 30 -7.72 1.89 5.24
N ASP A 31 -6.49 1.88 4.69
CA ASP A 31 -6.19 2.45 3.38
C ASP A 31 -7.02 1.81 2.27
N ALA A 32 -6.84 0.53 2.05
CA ALA A 32 -7.50 -0.19 0.98
C ALA A 32 -9.03 -0.23 1.15
N GLY A 33 -9.50 -0.35 2.40
CA GLY A 33 -10.91 -0.25 2.74
C GLY A 33 -11.52 1.09 2.34
N SER A 34 -10.82 2.21 2.58
CA SER A 34 -11.32 3.55 2.24
C SER A 34 -11.37 3.79 0.73
N ILE A 35 -10.43 3.22 -0.04
CA ILE A 35 -10.44 3.28 -1.50
C ILE A 35 -11.71 2.62 -2.05
N VAL A 36 -12.00 1.40 -1.61
CA VAL A 36 -13.15 0.63 -2.10
C VAL A 36 -14.48 1.18 -1.58
N ALA A 37 -14.53 1.66 -0.32
CA ALA A 37 -15.72 2.33 0.20
C ALA A 37 -16.06 3.59 -0.60
N GLY A 38 -15.02 4.33 -1.03
CA GLY A 38 -15.17 5.50 -1.90
C GLY A 38 -15.71 5.14 -3.28
N GLY A 39 -15.13 4.13 -3.91
CA GLY A 39 -15.57 3.64 -5.23
C GLY A 39 -17.01 3.13 -5.20
N ALA A 40 -17.38 2.33 -4.19
CA ALA A 40 -18.73 1.80 -4.03
C ALA A 40 -19.80 2.88 -3.78
N GLY A 41 -19.41 4.00 -3.17
CA GLY A 41 -20.32 5.12 -2.90
C GLY A 41 -20.35 6.20 -3.99
N LEU A 42 -19.44 6.17 -4.96
CA LEU A 42 -19.21 7.30 -5.88
C LEU A 42 -20.46 7.76 -6.60
N THR A 43 -21.22 6.83 -7.19
CA THR A 43 -22.49 7.13 -7.89
C THR A 43 -23.56 7.69 -6.95
N LEU A 44 -23.56 7.27 -5.68
CA LEU A 44 -24.51 7.78 -4.68
C LEU A 44 -24.19 9.24 -4.32
N TRP A 45 -22.92 9.56 -4.10
CA TRP A 45 -22.44 10.92 -3.84
C TRP A 45 -22.64 11.84 -5.06
N GLU A 46 -22.41 11.31 -6.28
CA GLU A 46 -22.66 12.04 -7.51
C GLU A 46 -24.11 12.52 -7.62
N LYS A 47 -25.05 11.62 -7.36
CA LYS A 47 -26.49 11.93 -7.37
C LYS A 47 -26.89 12.90 -6.25
N GLU A 48 -26.38 12.67 -5.05
CA GLU A 48 -26.72 13.47 -3.85
C GLU A 48 -26.28 14.93 -3.99
N PHE A 49 -25.08 15.17 -4.52
CA PHE A 49 -24.52 16.52 -4.64
C PHE A 49 -24.56 17.08 -6.07
N ALA A 50 -25.27 16.43 -6.99
CA ALA A 50 -25.35 16.81 -8.41
C ALA A 50 -23.95 17.13 -8.99
N MET A 51 -22.95 16.28 -8.73
CA MET A 51 -21.57 16.52 -9.11
C MET A 51 -21.41 16.46 -10.63
N ASN A 52 -20.67 17.41 -11.17
CA ASN A 52 -20.26 17.38 -12.56
C ASN A 52 -19.00 16.51 -12.79
N ALA A 53 -18.68 16.22 -14.06
CA ALA A 53 -17.54 15.39 -14.44
C ALA A 53 -16.19 15.91 -13.88
N THR A 54 -16.03 17.24 -13.79
CA THR A 54 -14.82 17.85 -13.19
C THR A 54 -14.71 17.54 -11.71
N GLN A 55 -15.79 17.65 -10.98
CA GLN A 55 -15.83 17.35 -9.53
C GLN A 55 -15.58 15.86 -9.25
N LEU A 56 -16.14 14.96 -10.07
CA LEU A 56 -15.84 13.54 -10.01
C LEU A 56 -14.37 13.24 -10.29
N GLY A 57 -13.81 13.88 -11.32
CA GLY A 57 -12.40 13.77 -11.65
C GLY A 57 -11.49 14.26 -10.52
N LEU A 58 -11.81 15.40 -9.90
CA LEU A 58 -11.08 15.92 -8.75
C LEU A 58 -11.16 14.98 -7.54
N LEU A 59 -12.36 14.45 -7.25
CA LEU A 59 -12.52 13.51 -6.14
C LEU A 59 -11.67 12.25 -6.34
N GLY A 60 -11.65 11.69 -7.56
CA GLY A 60 -10.80 10.55 -7.89
C GLY A 60 -9.30 10.87 -7.85
N ALA A 61 -8.89 12.03 -8.39
CA ALA A 61 -7.49 12.44 -8.44
C ALA A 61 -6.90 12.75 -7.05
N PHE A 62 -7.73 13.25 -6.12
CA PHE A 62 -7.32 13.59 -4.75
C PHE A 62 -7.82 12.60 -3.70
N SER A 63 -8.27 11.42 -4.12
CA SER A 63 -8.64 10.33 -3.22
C SER A 63 -7.45 9.76 -2.46
N SER A 64 -7.73 8.90 -1.50
CA SER A 64 -6.72 8.12 -0.77
C SER A 64 -5.85 7.23 -1.67
N ASN A 65 -6.28 6.98 -2.91
CA ASN A 65 -5.52 6.15 -3.87
C ASN A 65 -4.54 6.94 -4.77
N ALA A 66 -4.57 8.27 -4.76
CA ALA A 66 -3.83 9.06 -5.74
C ALA A 66 -3.01 10.20 -5.11
N ILE A 67 -3.21 11.45 -5.57
CA ILE A 67 -2.33 12.58 -5.26
C ILE A 67 -2.25 12.87 -3.76
N SER A 68 -3.35 12.82 -3.02
CA SER A 68 -3.33 13.11 -1.58
C SER A 68 -2.48 12.09 -0.82
N ALA A 69 -2.62 10.79 -1.14
CA ALA A 69 -1.78 9.75 -0.54
C ALA A 69 -0.32 9.86 -0.97
N ALA A 70 -0.05 10.25 -2.23
CA ALA A 70 1.30 10.51 -2.70
C ALA A 70 1.98 11.60 -1.87
N VAL A 71 1.33 12.75 -1.71
CA VAL A 71 1.85 13.87 -0.92
C VAL A 71 2.00 13.46 0.55
N GLY A 72 1.01 12.77 1.10
CA GLY A 72 1.05 12.24 2.47
C GLY A 72 2.24 11.32 2.71
N ALA A 73 2.54 10.42 1.77
CA ALA A 73 3.67 9.50 1.86
C ALA A 73 5.03 10.21 1.82
N LEU A 74 5.17 11.21 0.96
CA LEU A 74 6.41 11.98 0.84
C LEU A 74 6.70 12.78 2.13
N ILE A 75 5.68 13.47 2.66
CA ILE A 75 5.79 14.26 3.88
C ILE A 75 5.93 13.33 5.09
N GLY A 76 5.09 12.31 5.18
CA GLY A 76 5.03 11.36 6.29
C GLY A 76 6.29 10.54 6.42
N GLY A 77 6.89 10.09 5.31
CA GLY A 77 8.17 9.39 5.32
C GLY A 77 9.27 10.23 5.97
N ARG A 78 9.36 11.52 5.61
CA ARG A 78 10.34 12.42 6.21
C ARG A 78 10.07 12.74 7.68
N ILE A 79 8.80 12.93 8.05
CA ILE A 79 8.40 13.12 9.45
C ILE A 79 8.74 11.88 10.27
N CYS A 80 8.49 10.69 9.73
CA CYS A 80 8.77 9.40 10.34
C CYS A 80 10.26 9.22 10.64
N ASP A 81 11.14 9.55 9.72
CA ASP A 81 12.59 9.47 9.93
C ASP A 81 13.09 10.54 10.92
N LYS A 82 12.49 11.73 10.93
CA LYS A 82 12.91 12.84 11.81
C LYS A 82 12.43 12.68 13.25
N TYR A 83 11.14 12.35 13.43
CA TYR A 83 10.46 12.36 14.74
C TYR A 83 10.16 10.97 15.29
N GLY A 84 10.37 9.91 14.52
CA GLY A 84 10.13 8.53 14.89
C GLY A 84 8.82 7.95 14.33
N ARG A 85 8.74 6.63 14.37
CA ARG A 85 7.60 5.87 13.84
C ARG A 85 6.37 6.07 14.71
N LYS A 86 6.57 6.10 16.03
CA LYS A 86 5.50 6.32 17.03
C LYS A 86 4.81 7.67 16.84
N PHE A 87 5.56 8.73 16.50
CA PHE A 87 4.98 10.04 16.24
C PHE A 87 3.95 9.96 15.11
N VAL A 88 4.31 9.39 13.97
CA VAL A 88 3.39 9.24 12.83
C VAL A 88 2.18 8.42 13.25
N TYR A 89 2.36 7.25 13.90
CA TYR A 89 1.26 6.39 14.34
C TYR A 89 0.26 7.04 15.29
N THR A 90 0.72 8.03 16.06
CA THR A 90 -0.18 8.74 16.99
C THR A 90 -1.07 9.71 16.25
N TYR A 91 -0.55 10.37 15.21
CA TYR A 91 -1.25 11.47 14.56
C TYR A 91 -1.94 11.07 13.25
N ASP A 92 -1.40 10.09 12.49
CA ASP A 92 -1.98 9.66 11.22
C ASP A 92 -3.44 9.20 11.36
N LEU A 93 -3.73 8.34 12.34
CA LEU A 93 -5.09 7.85 12.58
C LEU A 93 -6.03 8.92 13.12
N LEU A 94 -5.52 9.92 13.85
CA LEU A 94 -6.35 11.07 14.28
C LEU A 94 -6.80 11.89 13.06
N PHE A 95 -5.87 12.23 12.16
CA PHE A 95 -6.19 12.92 10.90
C PHE A 95 -7.09 12.07 10.01
N TYR A 96 -6.84 10.74 9.94
CA TYR A 96 -7.71 9.82 9.23
C TYR A 96 -9.13 9.85 9.75
N MET A 97 -9.33 9.75 11.09
CA MET A 97 -10.64 9.79 11.72
C MET A 97 -11.35 11.14 11.48
N LEU A 98 -10.62 12.26 11.52
CA LEU A 98 -11.16 13.56 11.17
C LEU A 98 -11.68 13.59 9.73
N GLY A 99 -10.89 13.08 8.79
CA GLY A 99 -11.30 12.96 7.38
C GLY A 99 -12.53 12.06 7.21
N MET A 100 -12.59 10.93 7.93
CA MET A 100 -13.77 10.04 7.91
C MET A 100 -15.02 10.73 8.43
N LEU A 101 -14.93 11.50 9.50
CA LEU A 101 -16.08 12.30 9.99
C LEU A 101 -16.55 13.33 8.96
N LEU A 102 -15.62 13.99 8.26
CA LEU A 102 -15.98 14.90 7.17
C LEU A 102 -16.71 14.17 6.05
N ILE A 103 -16.32 12.95 5.69
CA ILE A 103 -16.99 12.14 4.67
C ILE A 103 -18.37 11.68 5.17
N ILE A 104 -18.45 11.09 6.38
CA ILE A 104 -19.69 10.53 6.93
C ILE A 104 -20.78 11.61 7.05
N PHE A 105 -20.40 12.81 7.48
CA PHE A 105 -21.32 13.93 7.69
C PHE A 105 -21.34 14.94 6.53
N ALA A 106 -20.78 14.59 5.38
CA ALA A 106 -20.71 15.48 4.22
C ALA A 106 -22.12 15.96 3.82
N LYS A 107 -22.28 17.29 3.70
CA LYS A 107 -23.50 17.99 3.29
C LYS A 107 -23.36 18.63 1.90
N ASN A 108 -22.15 18.67 1.35
CA ASN A 108 -21.84 19.21 0.03
C ASN A 108 -20.54 18.62 -0.50
N PHE A 109 -20.29 18.86 -1.79
CA PHE A 109 -19.07 18.41 -2.47
C PHE A 109 -17.79 18.85 -1.77
N TYR A 110 -17.68 20.09 -1.32
CA TYR A 110 -16.43 20.62 -0.75
C TYR A 110 -16.06 19.92 0.58
N MET A 111 -17.06 19.62 1.42
CA MET A 111 -16.84 18.88 2.65
C MET A 111 -16.40 17.45 2.36
N LEU A 112 -17.05 16.78 1.38
CA LEU A 112 -16.67 15.45 0.91
C LEU A 112 -15.23 15.45 0.38
N PHE A 113 -14.91 16.37 -0.52
CA PHE A 113 -13.59 16.52 -1.13
C PHE A 113 -12.50 16.75 -0.10
N THR A 114 -12.73 17.67 0.86
CA THR A 114 -11.79 17.93 1.96
C THR A 114 -11.58 16.67 2.79
N GLY A 115 -12.65 15.91 3.08
CA GLY A 115 -12.56 14.64 3.79
C GLY A 115 -11.64 13.64 3.07
N TYR A 116 -11.80 13.47 1.76
CA TYR A 116 -10.95 12.60 0.95
C TYR A 116 -9.50 13.06 0.91
N CYS A 117 -9.25 14.37 0.83
CA CYS A 117 -7.90 14.93 0.89
C CYS A 117 -7.22 14.63 2.23
N VAL A 118 -7.93 14.85 3.35
CA VAL A 118 -7.40 14.60 4.70
C VAL A 118 -7.12 13.11 4.92
N VAL A 119 -8.05 12.23 4.51
CA VAL A 119 -7.88 10.78 4.56
C VAL A 119 -6.65 10.35 3.76
N GLY A 120 -6.52 10.84 2.53
CA GLY A 120 -5.40 10.50 1.68
C GLY A 120 -4.05 10.91 2.27
N LEU A 121 -3.94 12.14 2.78
CA LEU A 121 -2.71 12.61 3.45
C LEU A 121 -2.34 11.73 4.65
N ALA A 122 -3.32 11.40 5.50
CA ALA A 122 -3.12 10.58 6.68
C ALA A 122 -2.66 9.15 6.31
N VAL A 123 -3.37 8.52 5.36
CA VAL A 123 -3.05 7.19 4.86
C VAL A 123 -1.65 7.13 4.26
N GLY A 124 -1.30 8.08 3.40
CA GLY A 124 0.03 8.12 2.80
C GLY A 124 1.16 8.17 3.84
N ALA A 125 1.00 9.00 4.88
CA ALA A 125 1.96 9.08 5.97
C ALA A 125 2.00 7.79 6.80
N GLY A 126 0.84 7.22 7.14
CA GLY A 126 0.73 6.02 7.94
C GLY A 126 1.30 4.76 7.26
N ILE A 127 1.13 4.61 5.95
CA ILE A 127 1.67 3.47 5.18
C ILE A 127 3.19 3.44 5.25
N THR A 128 3.87 4.56 5.03
CA THR A 128 5.34 4.62 5.07
C THR A 128 5.90 4.26 6.44
N ALA A 129 5.25 4.73 7.51
CA ALA A 129 5.60 4.38 8.88
C ALA A 129 5.33 2.90 9.19
N SER A 130 4.17 2.37 8.73
CA SER A 130 3.74 0.98 8.92
C SER A 130 4.75 0.00 8.32
N TRP A 131 5.07 0.13 7.06
CA TRP A 131 5.98 -0.78 6.38
C TRP A 131 7.38 -0.75 6.97
N THR A 132 7.86 0.46 7.32
CA THR A 132 9.17 0.62 7.95
C THR A 132 9.23 -0.06 9.31
N LEU A 133 8.23 0.15 10.18
CA LEU A 133 8.19 -0.46 11.50
C LEU A 133 8.09 -1.98 11.42
N ILE A 134 7.22 -2.52 10.56
CA ILE A 134 7.07 -3.98 10.39
C ILE A 134 8.42 -4.61 10.04
N ALA A 135 9.17 -4.03 9.09
CA ALA A 135 10.46 -4.56 8.69
C ALA A 135 11.54 -4.44 9.78
N GLU A 136 11.51 -3.36 10.57
CA GLU A 136 12.46 -3.13 11.67
C GLU A 136 12.22 -4.04 12.89
N GLN A 137 10.96 -4.44 13.13
CA GLN A 137 10.58 -5.30 14.25
C GLN A 137 10.60 -6.80 13.90
N ALA A 138 10.62 -7.11 12.60
CA ALA A 138 10.58 -8.49 12.14
C ALA A 138 11.93 -9.19 12.31
N PRO A 139 11.96 -10.42 12.90
CA PRO A 139 13.14 -11.27 12.85
C PRO A 139 13.60 -11.51 11.40
N SER A 140 14.92 -11.56 11.17
CA SER A 140 15.51 -11.70 9.83
C SER A 140 14.98 -12.91 9.06
N GLU A 141 14.81 -14.06 9.76
CA GLU A 141 14.34 -15.32 9.19
C GLU A 141 12.84 -15.33 8.85
N LYS A 142 12.08 -14.36 9.39
CA LYS A 142 10.62 -14.29 9.24
C LYS A 142 10.15 -12.95 8.67
N ARG A 143 11.06 -12.14 8.10
CA ARG A 143 10.75 -10.78 7.65
C ARG A 143 9.69 -10.76 6.55
N ALA A 144 9.78 -11.64 5.56
CA ALA A 144 8.77 -11.75 4.51
C ALA A 144 7.38 -12.10 5.09
N ARG A 145 7.33 -12.95 6.12
CA ARG A 145 6.09 -13.30 6.82
C ARG A 145 5.47 -12.10 7.53
N HIS A 146 6.26 -11.30 8.22
CA HIS A 146 5.78 -10.08 8.87
C HIS A 146 5.37 -9.01 7.85
N CYS A 147 6.13 -8.79 6.78
CA CYS A 147 5.76 -7.87 5.70
C CYS A 147 4.49 -8.34 4.98
N GLY A 148 4.30 -9.65 4.82
CA GLY A 148 3.08 -10.23 4.26
C GLY A 148 1.82 -9.92 5.06
N ALA A 149 1.93 -9.73 6.39
CA ALA A 149 0.78 -9.34 7.21
C ALA A 149 0.20 -7.97 6.80
N ALA A 150 1.03 -7.03 6.36
CA ALA A 150 0.56 -5.76 5.81
C ALA A 150 -0.25 -5.96 4.52
N GLN A 151 0.18 -6.88 3.66
CA GLN A 151 -0.52 -7.22 2.42
C GLN A 151 -1.84 -7.97 2.68
N VAL A 152 -1.87 -8.89 3.66
CA VAL A 152 -3.10 -9.54 4.11
C VAL A 152 -4.10 -8.50 4.61
N ALA A 153 -3.66 -7.59 5.47
CA ALA A 153 -4.51 -6.52 5.99
C ALA A 153 -5.02 -5.61 4.86
N TRP A 154 -4.15 -5.29 3.88
CA TRP A 154 -4.53 -4.48 2.71
C TRP A 154 -5.66 -5.14 1.92
N ALA A 155 -5.61 -6.42 1.66
CA ALA A 155 -6.65 -7.13 0.90
C ALA A 155 -7.92 -7.43 1.73
N LEU A 156 -7.80 -7.59 3.06
CA LEU A 156 -8.94 -7.77 3.97
C LEU A 156 -9.83 -6.51 4.04
N GLY A 157 -9.24 -5.31 3.96
CA GLY A 157 -9.99 -4.06 3.97
C GLY A 157 -11.10 -4.04 2.92
N PRO A 158 -10.78 -4.10 1.62
CA PRO A 158 -11.76 -4.21 0.53
C PRO A 158 -12.73 -5.37 0.68
N THR A 159 -12.24 -6.55 1.06
CA THR A 159 -13.08 -7.74 1.22
C THR A 159 -14.20 -7.47 2.22
N ILE A 160 -13.88 -6.95 3.40
CA ILE A 160 -14.86 -6.67 4.46
C ILE A 160 -15.77 -5.51 4.05
N VAL A 161 -15.22 -4.45 3.46
CA VAL A 161 -16.00 -3.32 2.93
C VAL A 161 -17.03 -3.78 1.90
N LEU A 162 -16.65 -4.64 0.94
CA LEU A 162 -17.57 -5.18 -0.06
C LEU A 162 -18.65 -6.06 0.58
N LEU A 163 -18.25 -6.94 1.51
CA LEU A 163 -19.20 -7.79 2.24
C LEU A 163 -20.21 -6.97 3.05
N LEU A 164 -19.78 -5.83 3.62
CA LEU A 164 -20.70 -4.91 4.31
C LEU A 164 -21.54 -4.09 3.33
N SER A 165 -20.98 -3.69 2.19
CA SER A 165 -21.68 -2.85 1.21
C SER A 165 -22.86 -3.57 0.54
N VAL A 166 -22.78 -4.90 0.34
CA VAL A 166 -23.85 -5.68 -0.28
C VAL A 166 -25.17 -5.57 0.50
N PRO A 167 -25.28 -5.92 1.78
CA PRO A 167 -26.54 -5.80 2.53
C PRO A 167 -26.92 -4.36 2.83
N LEU A 168 -25.94 -3.44 2.90
CA LEU A 168 -26.19 -2.02 3.19
C LEU A 168 -26.60 -1.24 1.95
N GLY A 169 -26.42 -1.77 0.75
CA GLY A 169 -26.76 -1.11 -0.52
C GLY A 169 -28.26 -0.70 -0.61
N LYS A 170 -29.16 -1.45 0.05
CA LYS A 170 -30.58 -1.11 0.14
C LYS A 170 -30.87 0.24 0.85
N TYR A 171 -29.94 0.73 1.65
CA TYR A 171 -30.07 2.02 2.34
C TYR A 171 -29.41 3.18 1.58
N GLY A 172 -28.94 2.95 0.33
CA GLY A 172 -28.33 3.98 -0.50
C GLY A 172 -27.16 4.69 0.18
N LEU A 173 -27.18 6.03 0.18
CA LEU A 173 -26.10 6.82 0.75
C LEU A 173 -25.88 6.58 2.25
N LEU A 174 -26.94 6.33 3.03
CA LEU A 174 -26.82 5.99 4.45
C LEU A 174 -26.02 4.69 4.63
N GLY A 175 -26.25 3.70 3.78
CA GLY A 175 -25.49 2.45 3.78
C GLY A 175 -23.99 2.69 3.55
N ASN A 176 -23.62 3.56 2.60
CA ASN A 176 -22.23 3.93 2.34
C ASN A 176 -21.61 4.69 3.52
N ARG A 177 -22.36 5.61 4.16
CA ARG A 177 -21.93 6.31 5.38
C ARG A 177 -21.65 5.34 6.53
N ILE A 178 -22.46 4.27 6.69
CA ILE A 178 -22.25 3.21 7.70
C ILE A 178 -20.94 2.44 7.40
N VAL A 179 -20.63 2.17 6.13
CA VAL A 179 -19.38 1.54 5.72
C VAL A 179 -18.17 2.40 6.10
N PHE A 180 -18.24 3.72 5.88
CA PHE A 180 -17.21 4.65 6.38
C PHE A 180 -17.17 4.70 7.92
N GLY A 181 -18.31 4.61 8.59
CA GLY A 181 -18.42 4.49 10.05
C GLY A 181 -17.69 3.25 10.59
N HIS A 182 -17.80 2.11 9.93
CA HIS A 182 -17.01 0.91 10.25
C HIS A 182 -15.50 1.20 10.20
N LEU A 183 -15.01 1.84 9.14
CA LEU A 183 -13.59 2.21 9.01
C LEU A 183 -13.13 3.20 10.09
N PHE A 184 -13.99 4.15 10.48
CA PHE A 184 -13.75 5.05 11.60
C PHE A 184 -13.58 4.28 12.92
N ILE A 185 -14.47 3.33 13.20
CA ILE A 185 -14.40 2.51 14.43
C ILE A 185 -13.12 1.67 14.44
N VAL A 186 -12.76 1.04 13.31
CA VAL A 186 -11.52 0.27 13.20
C VAL A 186 -10.30 1.17 13.43
N ALA A 187 -10.31 2.38 12.88
CA ALA A 187 -9.23 3.36 13.09
C ALA A 187 -9.14 3.77 14.57
N LEU A 188 -10.27 4.03 15.23
CA LEU A 188 -10.34 4.40 16.65
C LEU A 188 -9.78 3.28 17.54
N ILE A 189 -10.24 2.05 17.34
CA ILE A 189 -9.75 0.88 18.10
C ILE A 189 -8.23 0.71 17.87
N THR A 190 -7.79 0.79 16.62
CA THR A 190 -6.36 0.67 16.28
C THR A 190 -5.55 1.77 16.95
N TRP A 191 -6.03 3.00 16.93
CA TRP A 191 -5.37 4.14 17.57
C TRP A 191 -5.23 3.94 19.08
N LEU A 192 -6.30 3.51 19.77
CA LEU A 192 -6.28 3.22 21.20
C LEU A 192 -5.25 2.10 21.53
N LEU A 193 -5.21 1.04 20.73
CA LEU A 193 -4.28 -0.07 20.94
C LEU A 193 -2.83 0.34 20.67
N ARG A 194 -2.58 1.27 19.74
CA ARG A 194 -1.24 1.80 19.43
C ARG A 194 -0.67 2.71 20.52
N PHE A 195 -1.46 3.24 21.42
CA PHE A 195 -0.98 4.10 22.50
C PHE A 195 0.11 3.42 23.35
N GLY A 196 0.07 2.10 23.47
CA GLY A 196 1.06 1.29 24.20
C GLY A 196 2.26 0.85 23.39
N MET A 197 2.32 1.14 22.08
CA MET A 197 3.44 0.69 21.24
C MET A 197 4.73 1.45 21.55
N PRO A 198 5.87 0.74 21.68
CA PRO A 198 7.17 1.38 21.82
C PRO A 198 7.61 2.00 20.48
N GLU A 199 8.56 2.92 20.54
CA GLU A 199 9.28 3.38 19.36
C GLU A 199 10.23 2.29 18.85
N SER A 200 10.52 2.26 17.56
CA SER A 200 11.49 1.35 16.95
C SER A 200 12.86 1.44 17.63
N GLU A 201 13.36 0.32 18.15
CA GLU A 201 14.68 0.26 18.78
C GLU A 201 15.80 0.54 17.77
N ASN A 202 15.66 0.02 16.54
CA ASN A 202 16.58 0.29 15.43
C ASN A 202 16.65 1.79 15.12
N TRP A 203 15.50 2.47 15.12
CA TRP A 203 15.46 3.92 14.91
C TRP A 203 16.13 4.67 16.08
N LYS A 204 15.83 4.31 17.33
CA LYS A 204 16.45 4.95 18.50
C LYS A 204 17.97 4.81 18.49
N ALA A 205 18.47 3.58 18.33
CA ALA A 205 19.91 3.29 18.32
C ALA A 205 20.62 4.06 17.20
N ASN A 206 20.06 4.06 15.99
CA ASN A 206 20.63 4.81 14.89
C ASN A 206 20.55 6.34 15.12
N LYS A 207 19.46 6.84 15.73
CA LYS A 207 19.31 8.27 16.03
C LYS A 207 20.30 8.74 17.08
N ASP A 208 20.57 7.94 18.11
CA ASP A 208 21.53 8.28 19.15
C ASP A 208 22.98 8.19 18.62
N ARG A 209 23.28 7.20 17.78
CA ARG A 209 24.55 7.12 17.05
C ARG A 209 24.73 8.33 16.12
N GLU A 210 23.70 8.71 15.37
CA GLU A 210 23.72 9.89 14.51
C GLU A 210 24.02 11.18 15.28
N LYS A 211 23.33 11.37 16.44
CA LYS A 211 23.57 12.55 17.30
C LYS A 211 25.02 12.58 17.82
N ALA A 212 25.54 11.43 18.27
CA ALA A 212 26.93 11.34 18.74
C ALA A 212 27.94 11.68 17.63
N LEU A 213 27.74 11.16 16.42
CA LEU A 213 28.60 11.42 15.26
C LEU A 213 28.51 12.88 14.77
N ILE A 214 27.33 13.50 14.84
CA ILE A 214 27.17 14.93 14.54
C ILE A 214 27.86 15.78 15.59
N ALA A 215 27.74 15.44 16.86
CA ALA A 215 28.37 16.15 17.96
C ALA A 215 29.90 16.07 17.89
N SER A 216 30.47 14.95 17.43
CA SER A 216 31.91 14.77 17.20
C SER A 216 32.42 15.38 15.89
N GLY A 217 31.55 15.99 15.07
CA GLY A 217 31.91 16.54 13.78
C GLY A 217 32.19 15.52 12.66
N GLN A 218 32.03 14.23 12.97
CA GLN A 218 32.27 13.13 12.02
C GLN A 218 31.15 12.94 11.01
N LEU A 219 29.97 13.51 11.28
CA LEU A 219 28.80 13.34 10.43
C LEU A 219 28.06 14.67 10.23
N LYS A 220 27.70 14.96 8.98
CA LYS A 220 26.80 16.07 8.64
C LYS A 220 25.34 15.63 8.71
N ARG A 221 24.41 16.55 8.99
CA ARG A 221 22.98 16.29 8.89
C ARG A 221 22.61 15.87 7.47
N ILE A 222 21.82 14.80 7.35
CA ILE A 222 21.36 14.32 6.04
C ILE A 222 20.46 15.37 5.39
N THR A 223 20.76 15.66 4.14
CA THR A 223 19.95 16.47 3.25
C THR A 223 19.38 15.63 2.11
N TRP A 224 18.41 16.20 1.37
CA TRP A 224 17.91 15.57 0.14
C TRP A 224 19.03 15.31 -0.88
N ARG A 225 20.04 16.18 -0.92
CA ARG A 225 21.21 16.04 -1.78
C ARG A 225 22.03 14.81 -1.43
N ASP A 226 22.11 14.44 -0.17
CA ASP A 226 22.85 13.26 0.28
C ASP A 226 22.14 11.96 -0.14
N PHE A 227 20.80 11.96 -0.16
CA PHE A 227 20.04 10.81 -0.67
C PHE A 227 20.23 10.64 -2.18
N PHE A 228 20.01 11.69 -2.96
CA PHE A 228 20.12 11.66 -4.41
C PHE A 228 21.57 11.71 -4.91
N GLY A 229 22.52 12.14 -4.09
CA GLY A 229 23.95 12.14 -4.41
C GLY A 229 24.59 10.75 -4.44
N LYS A 230 23.97 9.75 -3.80
CA LYS A 230 24.48 8.37 -3.80
C LYS A 230 23.86 7.57 -4.94
N MET A 231 24.67 7.15 -5.92
CA MET A 231 24.21 6.36 -7.07
C MET A 231 23.51 5.07 -6.67
N ILE A 232 23.88 4.46 -5.53
CA ILE A 232 23.23 3.25 -5.02
C ILE A 232 21.76 3.51 -4.66
N ASN A 233 21.44 4.68 -4.10
CA ASN A 233 20.05 5.03 -3.79
C ASN A 233 19.22 5.24 -5.06
N ILE A 234 19.80 5.87 -6.08
CA ILE A 234 19.14 6.09 -7.37
C ILE A 234 18.88 4.73 -8.05
N ARG A 235 19.87 3.83 -8.10
CA ARG A 235 19.70 2.49 -8.66
C ARG A 235 18.62 1.70 -7.92
N THR A 236 18.59 1.78 -6.59
CA THR A 236 17.56 1.14 -5.77
C THR A 236 16.18 1.74 -6.03
N LEU A 237 16.09 3.07 -6.13
CA LEU A 237 14.83 3.75 -6.45
C LEU A 237 14.30 3.34 -7.83
N LEU A 238 15.15 3.30 -8.84
CA LEU A 238 14.78 2.85 -10.18
C LEU A 238 14.34 1.38 -10.21
N PHE A 239 15.05 0.50 -9.50
CA PHE A 239 14.66 -0.90 -9.36
C PHE A 239 13.28 -1.05 -8.72
N LEU A 240 13.05 -0.42 -7.58
CA LEU A 240 11.78 -0.50 -6.85
C LEU A 240 10.63 0.16 -7.62
N THR A 241 10.90 1.26 -8.32
CA THR A 241 9.92 1.89 -9.22
C THR A 241 9.57 0.96 -10.38
N GLY A 242 10.55 0.32 -11.00
CA GLY A 242 10.34 -0.64 -12.09
C GLY A 242 9.54 -1.86 -11.66
N VAL A 243 9.76 -2.37 -10.43
CA VAL A 243 9.00 -3.48 -9.87
C VAL A 243 7.58 -3.06 -9.52
N TYR A 244 7.43 -2.02 -8.73
CA TYR A 244 6.15 -1.67 -8.08
C TYR A 244 5.32 -0.69 -8.87
N ALA A 245 5.89 0.46 -9.29
CA ALA A 245 5.11 1.51 -9.91
C ALA A 245 4.55 1.08 -11.27
N ILE A 246 5.34 0.35 -12.06
CA ILE A 246 4.90 -0.14 -13.37
C ILE A 246 3.82 -1.23 -13.22
N TRP A 247 4.01 -2.18 -12.31
CA TRP A 247 2.97 -3.15 -11.97
C TRP A 247 1.70 -2.48 -11.44
N ASN A 248 1.85 -1.43 -10.61
CA ASN A 248 0.71 -0.74 -10.00
C ASN A 248 -0.19 -0.06 -11.03
N LEU A 249 0.28 0.21 -12.26
CA LEU A 249 -0.56 0.68 -13.36
C LEU A 249 -1.63 -0.36 -13.71
N ALA A 250 -1.24 -1.63 -13.79
CA ALA A 250 -2.16 -2.73 -14.04
C ALA A 250 -3.06 -3.02 -12.81
N ALA A 251 -2.48 -3.09 -11.63
CA ALA A 251 -3.21 -3.36 -10.39
C ALA A 251 -4.19 -2.24 -10.01
N GLY A 252 -3.77 -0.97 -10.16
CA GLY A 252 -4.63 0.18 -9.92
C GLY A 252 -5.79 0.26 -10.91
N THR A 253 -5.57 -0.14 -12.15
CA THR A 253 -6.66 -0.25 -13.15
C THR A 253 -7.69 -1.31 -12.74
N VAL A 254 -7.25 -2.47 -12.24
CA VAL A 254 -8.18 -3.49 -11.72
C VAL A 254 -8.93 -2.94 -10.52
N GLY A 255 -8.26 -2.32 -9.57
CA GLY A 255 -8.89 -1.80 -8.35
C GLY A 255 -9.96 -0.75 -8.60
N PHE A 256 -9.84 0.03 -9.67
CA PHE A 256 -10.73 1.16 -9.93
C PHE A 256 -11.69 0.95 -11.11
N TYR A 257 -11.27 0.28 -12.17
CA TYR A 257 -12.03 0.16 -13.41
C TYR A 257 -12.54 -1.25 -13.72
N MET A 258 -12.11 -2.29 -13.00
CA MET A 258 -12.45 -3.66 -13.36
C MET A 258 -13.95 -3.93 -13.32
N GLN A 259 -14.69 -3.32 -12.37
CA GLN A 259 -16.15 -3.41 -12.35
C GLN A 259 -16.75 -2.87 -13.64
N HIS A 260 -16.35 -1.65 -14.04
CA HIS A 260 -16.79 -1.02 -15.28
C HIS A 260 -16.43 -1.84 -16.53
N VAL A 261 -15.23 -2.44 -16.55
CA VAL A 261 -14.78 -3.31 -17.64
C VAL A 261 -15.65 -4.58 -17.71
N CYS A 262 -15.93 -5.22 -16.58
CA CYS A 262 -16.80 -6.40 -16.54
C CYS A 262 -18.22 -6.08 -17.08
N GLU A 263 -18.78 -4.94 -16.71
CA GLU A 263 -20.12 -4.53 -17.11
C GLU A 263 -20.16 -4.09 -18.58
N ASN A 264 -19.33 -3.16 -18.99
CA ASN A 264 -19.44 -2.46 -20.27
C ASN A 264 -18.65 -3.12 -21.42
N VAL A 265 -17.56 -3.84 -21.10
CA VAL A 265 -16.76 -4.53 -22.12
C VAL A 265 -17.18 -6.00 -22.24
N PHE A 266 -17.38 -6.67 -21.10
CA PHE A 266 -17.73 -8.09 -21.07
C PHE A 266 -19.22 -8.38 -20.83
N GLY A 267 -20.07 -7.34 -20.74
CA GLY A 267 -21.54 -7.46 -20.67
C GLY A 267 -22.04 -8.18 -19.42
N GLN A 268 -21.28 -8.15 -18.33
CA GLN A 268 -21.65 -8.82 -17.08
C GLN A 268 -22.61 -7.97 -16.25
N SER A 269 -23.45 -8.63 -15.42
CA SER A 269 -24.26 -7.89 -14.45
C SER A 269 -23.39 -7.24 -13.38
N ASN A 270 -23.88 -6.15 -12.79
CA ASN A 270 -23.23 -5.48 -11.64
C ASN A 270 -22.97 -6.47 -10.49
N GLN A 271 -23.92 -7.36 -10.22
CA GLN A 271 -23.76 -8.39 -9.19
C GLN A 271 -22.60 -9.33 -9.51
N THR A 272 -22.50 -9.82 -10.77
CA THR A 272 -21.39 -10.68 -11.21
C THR A 272 -20.05 -9.96 -11.10
N ALA A 273 -19.98 -8.70 -11.53
CA ALA A 273 -18.78 -7.87 -11.45
C ALA A 273 -18.30 -7.72 -9.99
N ASN A 274 -19.22 -7.42 -9.06
CA ASN A 274 -18.90 -7.31 -7.63
C ASN A 274 -18.45 -8.65 -7.03
N MET A 275 -19.07 -9.76 -7.41
CA MET A 275 -18.65 -11.10 -6.95
C MET A 275 -17.25 -11.47 -7.46
N LEU A 276 -16.95 -11.14 -8.73
CA LEU A 276 -15.60 -11.32 -9.29
C LEU A 276 -14.55 -10.48 -8.56
N LEU A 277 -14.88 -9.25 -8.19
CA LEU A 277 -13.98 -8.38 -7.43
C LEU A 277 -13.78 -8.90 -5.99
N ALA A 278 -14.84 -9.37 -5.33
CA ALA A 278 -14.74 -9.99 -4.02
C ALA A 278 -13.88 -11.27 -4.06
N LEU A 279 -14.04 -12.08 -5.10
CA LEU A 279 -13.21 -13.28 -5.34
C LEU A 279 -11.74 -12.88 -5.55
N TYR A 280 -11.47 -11.85 -6.33
CA TYR A 280 -10.11 -11.32 -6.54
C TYR A 280 -9.42 -10.95 -5.23
N PHE A 281 -10.06 -10.16 -4.37
CA PHE A 281 -9.49 -9.78 -3.08
C PHE A 281 -9.38 -10.97 -2.13
N GLY A 282 -10.34 -11.90 -2.13
CA GLY A 282 -10.26 -13.13 -1.36
C GLY A 282 -9.06 -14.00 -1.76
N ILE A 283 -8.85 -14.19 -3.06
CA ILE A 283 -7.66 -14.91 -3.59
C ILE A 283 -6.38 -14.16 -3.23
N THR A 284 -6.37 -12.84 -3.28
CA THR A 284 -5.23 -12.01 -2.87
C THR A 284 -4.85 -12.30 -1.41
N VAL A 285 -5.83 -12.38 -0.49
CA VAL A 285 -5.59 -12.75 0.92
C VAL A 285 -4.96 -14.14 1.03
N LEU A 286 -5.58 -15.13 0.37
CA LEU A 286 -5.12 -16.52 0.43
C LEU A 286 -3.71 -16.66 -0.17
N ALA A 287 -3.44 -16.04 -1.31
CA ALA A 287 -2.13 -16.05 -1.95
C ALA A 287 -1.06 -15.40 -1.08
N THR A 288 -1.37 -14.28 -0.43
CA THR A 288 -0.44 -13.65 0.50
C THR A 288 -0.13 -14.59 1.66
N PHE A 289 -1.16 -15.17 2.27
CA PHE A 289 -0.99 -16.00 3.46
C PHE A 289 -0.24 -17.30 3.15
N PHE A 290 -0.69 -18.05 2.14
CA PHE A 290 -0.13 -19.37 1.85
C PHE A 290 1.15 -19.32 1.00
N ILE A 291 1.23 -18.40 0.03
CA ILE A 291 2.35 -18.36 -0.90
C ILE A 291 3.42 -17.40 -0.38
N PHE A 292 3.15 -16.11 -0.23
CA PHE A 292 4.19 -15.15 0.14
C PHE A 292 4.69 -15.36 1.57
N MET A 293 3.79 -15.41 2.57
CA MET A 293 4.18 -15.62 3.98
C MET A 293 4.68 -17.04 4.24
N GLY A 294 4.22 -18.03 3.46
CA GLY A 294 4.64 -19.43 3.59
C GLY A 294 5.99 -19.73 2.94
N LEU A 295 6.27 -19.14 1.79
CA LEU A 295 7.41 -19.46 0.94
C LEU A 295 8.46 -18.35 0.86
N GLY A 296 8.11 -17.09 1.11
CA GLY A 296 8.97 -15.92 0.89
C GLY A 296 10.27 -15.90 1.70
N ASP A 297 10.30 -16.59 2.85
CA ASP A 297 11.50 -16.78 3.67
C ASP A 297 12.18 -18.15 3.48
N ARG A 298 11.59 -19.06 2.68
CA ARG A 298 12.05 -20.45 2.52
C ARG A 298 12.59 -20.77 1.13
N VAL A 299 12.06 -20.08 0.12
CA VAL A 299 12.40 -20.31 -1.28
C VAL A 299 13.25 -19.15 -1.78
N ASN A 300 14.11 -19.41 -2.79
CA ASN A 300 14.86 -18.35 -3.44
C ASN A 300 13.88 -17.25 -3.94
N ARG A 301 14.03 -16.03 -3.41
CA ARG A 301 13.13 -14.90 -3.65
C ARG A 301 13.05 -14.51 -5.13
N ARG A 302 14.15 -14.61 -5.87
CA ARG A 302 14.20 -14.32 -7.32
C ARG A 302 13.37 -15.32 -8.10
N PHE A 303 13.52 -16.62 -7.82
CA PHE A 303 12.75 -17.67 -8.47
C PHE A 303 11.26 -17.56 -8.14
N LEU A 304 10.92 -17.35 -6.85
CA LEU A 304 9.54 -17.18 -6.43
C LEU A 304 8.89 -15.97 -7.10
N TYR A 305 9.59 -14.82 -7.14
CA TYR A 305 9.14 -13.63 -7.84
C TYR A 305 8.87 -13.91 -9.33
N PHE A 306 9.80 -14.58 -10.02
CA PHE A 306 9.65 -14.91 -11.43
C PHE A 306 8.38 -15.71 -11.73
N VAL A 307 8.16 -16.82 -11.01
CA VAL A 307 6.98 -17.67 -11.19
C VAL A 307 5.67 -16.91 -10.93
N LEU A 308 5.64 -16.11 -9.87
CA LEU A 308 4.44 -15.35 -9.50
C LEU A 308 4.18 -14.17 -10.44
N ALA A 309 5.22 -13.56 -10.98
CA ALA A 309 5.07 -12.50 -11.98
C ALA A 309 4.54 -13.03 -13.32
N LEU A 310 4.89 -14.26 -13.68
CA LEU A 310 4.32 -14.94 -14.87
C LEU A 310 2.78 -15.10 -14.74
N CYS A 311 2.25 -15.35 -13.54
CA CYS A 311 0.79 -15.38 -13.33
C CYS A 311 0.14 -14.06 -13.74
N GLY A 312 0.75 -12.93 -13.40
CA GLY A 312 0.25 -11.60 -13.78
C GLY A 312 0.30 -11.36 -15.30
N VAL A 313 1.40 -11.76 -15.95
CA VAL A 313 1.53 -11.70 -17.44
C VAL A 313 0.46 -12.57 -18.08
N ALA A 314 0.28 -13.82 -17.61
CA ALA A 314 -0.72 -14.74 -18.13
C ALA A 314 -2.16 -14.20 -17.94
N ALA A 315 -2.45 -13.58 -16.79
CA ALA A 315 -3.76 -12.98 -16.50
C ALA A 315 -4.11 -11.89 -17.53
N TRP A 316 -3.25 -10.90 -17.72
CA TRP A 316 -3.51 -9.82 -18.66
C TRP A 316 -3.47 -10.27 -20.12
N SER A 317 -2.65 -11.28 -20.45
CA SER A 317 -2.66 -11.91 -21.77
C SER A 317 -3.99 -12.60 -22.05
N LEU A 318 -4.56 -13.32 -21.07
CA LEU A 318 -5.88 -13.96 -21.18
C LEU A 318 -6.97 -12.91 -21.42
N LEU A 319 -6.95 -11.80 -20.68
CA LEU A 319 -7.94 -10.74 -20.81
C LEU A 319 -7.79 -9.97 -22.14
N THR A 320 -6.57 -9.78 -22.62
CA THR A 320 -6.26 -9.22 -23.94
C THR A 320 -6.82 -10.10 -25.05
N TYR A 321 -6.56 -11.40 -24.99
CA TYR A 321 -7.07 -12.37 -25.92
C TYR A 321 -8.61 -12.37 -25.96
N ALA A 322 -9.24 -12.41 -24.77
CA ALA A 322 -10.70 -12.36 -24.66
C ALA A 322 -11.28 -11.09 -25.29
N GLY A 323 -10.66 -9.94 -25.06
CA GLY A 323 -11.08 -8.66 -25.62
C GLY A 323 -10.99 -8.62 -27.15
N TYR A 324 -9.89 -9.07 -27.75
CA TYR A 324 -9.73 -9.16 -29.21
C TYR A 324 -10.71 -10.14 -29.85
N ARG A 325 -11.02 -11.25 -29.19
CA ARG A 325 -11.97 -12.27 -29.65
C ARG A 325 -13.41 -11.97 -29.27
N LYS A 326 -13.67 -10.87 -28.56
CA LYS A 326 -15.00 -10.48 -28.04
C LYS A 326 -15.69 -11.61 -27.24
N LEU A 327 -14.92 -12.31 -26.43
CA LEU A 327 -15.40 -13.41 -25.61
C LEU A 327 -15.95 -12.88 -24.28
N SER A 328 -17.26 -12.94 -24.08
CA SER A 328 -17.95 -12.49 -22.86
C SER A 328 -18.22 -13.66 -21.92
N SER A 329 -17.19 -14.43 -21.60
CA SER A 329 -17.31 -15.67 -20.80
C SER A 329 -16.91 -15.45 -19.35
N VAL A 330 -17.79 -15.75 -18.39
CA VAL A 330 -17.50 -15.69 -16.96
C VAL A 330 -16.29 -16.58 -16.56
N PRO A 331 -16.12 -17.82 -17.06
CA PRO A 331 -14.93 -18.62 -16.79
C PRO A 331 -13.60 -17.93 -17.15
N ILE A 332 -13.56 -17.15 -18.24
CA ILE A 332 -12.35 -16.38 -18.62
C ILE A 332 -12.07 -15.30 -17.57
N LEU A 333 -13.10 -14.58 -17.13
CA LEU A 333 -12.97 -13.56 -16.09
C LEU A 333 -12.55 -14.18 -14.76
N ILE A 334 -13.06 -15.36 -14.41
CA ILE A 334 -12.60 -16.12 -13.23
C ILE A 334 -11.12 -16.49 -13.40
N GLY A 335 -10.69 -16.99 -14.56
CA GLY A 335 -9.29 -17.30 -14.85
C GLY A 335 -8.38 -16.09 -14.65
N PHE A 336 -8.79 -14.91 -15.16
CA PHE A 336 -8.09 -13.64 -14.95
C PHE A 336 -8.00 -13.30 -13.45
N VAL A 337 -9.13 -13.33 -12.75
CA VAL A 337 -9.24 -12.99 -11.33
C VAL A 337 -8.37 -13.89 -10.46
N VAL A 338 -8.35 -15.22 -10.74
CA VAL A 338 -7.51 -16.18 -10.03
C VAL A 338 -6.03 -15.90 -10.26
N LEU A 339 -5.60 -15.82 -11.52
CA LEU A 339 -4.20 -15.61 -11.85
C LEU A 339 -3.68 -14.25 -11.35
N PHE A 340 -4.47 -13.19 -11.54
CA PHE A 340 -4.07 -11.86 -11.11
C PHE A 340 -4.20 -11.67 -9.60
N GLY A 341 -5.16 -12.33 -8.93
CA GLY A 341 -5.28 -12.37 -7.48
C GLY A 341 -4.07 -13.03 -6.81
N ILE A 342 -3.59 -14.16 -7.38
CA ILE A 342 -2.35 -14.81 -6.94
C ILE A 342 -1.16 -13.86 -7.10
N ASN A 343 -1.02 -13.24 -8.27
CA ASN A 343 0.04 -12.27 -8.53
C ASN A 343 -0.01 -11.08 -7.56
N ASN A 344 -1.19 -10.47 -7.38
CA ASN A 344 -1.38 -9.31 -6.51
C ASN A 344 -1.05 -9.61 -5.03
N GLY A 345 -1.43 -10.79 -4.56
CA GLY A 345 -1.22 -11.19 -3.16
C GLY A 345 0.20 -11.62 -2.84
N SER A 346 0.95 -12.11 -3.80
CA SER A 346 2.21 -12.79 -3.49
C SER A 346 3.43 -12.32 -4.28
N CYS A 347 3.29 -11.39 -5.23
CA CYS A 347 4.41 -10.97 -6.08
C CYS A 347 4.82 -9.50 -5.85
N GLN A 348 4.52 -8.60 -6.79
CA GLN A 348 5.17 -7.28 -6.86
C GLN A 348 5.00 -6.45 -5.60
N GLN A 349 3.79 -6.30 -5.08
CA GLN A 349 3.55 -5.45 -3.92
C GLN A 349 4.23 -5.96 -2.64
N PRO A 350 4.07 -7.24 -2.23
CA PRO A 350 4.73 -7.71 -1.02
C PRO A 350 6.25 -7.79 -1.16
N PHE A 351 6.79 -8.14 -2.34
CA PHE A 351 8.24 -8.07 -2.57
C PHE A 351 8.77 -6.64 -2.58
N TYR A 352 8.02 -5.68 -3.13
CA TYR A 352 8.37 -4.27 -3.05
C TYR A 352 8.44 -3.79 -1.59
N GLN A 353 7.44 -4.12 -0.76
CA GLN A 353 7.44 -3.76 0.65
C GLN A 353 8.66 -4.34 1.38
N LEU A 354 8.97 -5.60 1.11
CA LEU A 354 10.11 -6.29 1.69
C LEU A 354 11.43 -5.63 1.26
N TRP A 355 11.71 -5.54 -0.05
CA TRP A 355 12.95 -4.99 -0.58
C TRP A 355 13.14 -3.50 -0.28
N ASN A 356 12.07 -2.71 -0.31
CA ASN A 356 12.13 -1.30 0.05
C ASN A 356 12.57 -1.11 1.52
N SER A 357 12.13 -2.03 2.39
CA SER A 357 12.50 -2.01 3.81
C SER A 357 13.92 -2.52 4.08
N GLU A 358 14.45 -3.39 3.22
CA GLU A 358 15.78 -4.01 3.38
C GLU A 358 16.91 -3.19 2.72
N LEU A 359 16.62 -2.54 1.57
CA LEU A 359 17.65 -1.95 0.72
C LEU A 359 18.09 -0.55 1.12
N TYR A 360 17.39 0.09 2.06
CA TYR A 360 17.74 1.43 2.53
C TYR A 360 18.17 1.45 4.00
N PRO A 361 19.18 2.26 4.35
CA PRO A 361 19.58 2.47 5.74
C PRO A 361 18.43 3.01 6.59
N THR A 362 18.43 2.64 7.87
CA THR A 362 17.40 3.05 8.84
C THR A 362 17.22 4.59 8.93
N ARG A 363 18.30 5.37 8.67
CA ARG A 363 18.31 6.85 8.71
C ARG A 363 17.29 7.52 7.79
N TYR A 364 17.02 6.95 6.60
CA TYR A 364 16.12 7.53 5.60
C TYR A 364 15.20 6.50 4.93
N ARG A 365 15.03 5.34 5.58
CA ARG A 365 14.18 4.24 5.07
C ARG A 365 12.73 4.68 4.84
N ALA A 366 12.10 5.33 5.80
CA ALA A 366 10.73 5.78 5.66
C ALA A 366 10.60 6.88 4.60
N PHE A 367 11.61 7.76 4.47
CA PHE A 367 11.65 8.74 3.40
C PHE A 367 11.77 8.10 2.02
N ALA A 368 12.63 7.08 1.87
CA ALA A 368 12.75 6.31 0.64
C ALA A 368 11.45 5.59 0.25
N HIS A 369 10.75 5.00 1.24
CA HIS A 369 9.40 4.47 1.05
C HIS A 369 8.44 5.55 0.54
N GLY A 370 8.50 6.74 1.15
CA GLY A 370 7.68 7.87 0.75
C GLY A 370 7.90 8.28 -0.70
N ILE A 371 9.16 8.36 -1.16
CA ILE A 371 9.49 8.71 -2.55
C ILE A 371 9.00 7.65 -3.53
N THR A 372 9.25 6.38 -3.25
CA THR A 372 8.82 5.28 -4.14
C THR A 372 7.31 5.19 -4.23
N PHE A 373 6.62 5.34 -3.11
CA PHE A 373 5.16 5.37 -3.07
C PHE A 373 4.58 6.60 -3.78
N PHE A 374 5.16 7.80 -3.54
CA PHE A 374 4.79 9.02 -4.26
C PHE A 374 4.90 8.83 -5.77
N THR A 375 6.03 8.32 -6.24
CA THR A 375 6.28 8.08 -7.66
C THR A 375 5.25 7.13 -8.25
N ALA A 376 4.96 6.02 -7.56
CA ALA A 376 3.98 5.02 -8.02
C ALA A 376 2.56 5.60 -8.12
N ARG A 377 2.13 6.38 -7.14
CA ARG A 377 0.79 6.99 -7.11
C ARG A 377 0.65 8.13 -8.12
N LEU A 378 1.71 8.90 -8.35
CA LEU A 378 1.72 9.95 -9.37
C LEU A 378 1.61 9.36 -10.78
N ILE A 379 2.44 8.35 -11.09
CA ILE A 379 2.41 7.67 -12.40
C ILE A 379 1.06 6.98 -12.63
N LEU A 380 0.48 6.36 -11.59
CA LEU A 380 -0.86 5.78 -11.67
C LEU A 380 -1.93 6.83 -11.99
N GLY A 381 -1.87 8.01 -11.37
CA GLY A 381 -2.80 9.11 -11.66
C GLY A 381 -2.76 9.53 -13.14
N ILE A 382 -1.55 9.66 -13.70
CA ILE A 382 -1.35 9.96 -15.13
C ILE A 382 -1.89 8.82 -16.00
N TRP A 383 -1.58 7.57 -15.64
CA TRP A 383 -2.05 6.40 -16.37
C TRP A 383 -3.58 6.31 -16.41
N ASN A 384 -4.26 6.59 -15.32
CA ASN A 384 -5.71 6.55 -15.25
C ASN A 384 -6.37 7.47 -16.29
N ILE A 385 -5.79 8.64 -16.54
CA ILE A 385 -6.27 9.56 -17.60
C ILE A 385 -6.05 8.94 -18.98
N ILE A 386 -4.92 8.32 -19.22
CA ILE A 386 -4.59 7.67 -20.50
C ILE A 386 -5.50 6.45 -20.72
N PHE A 387 -5.66 5.62 -19.69
CA PHE A 387 -6.51 4.42 -19.75
C PHE A 387 -7.96 4.76 -20.07
N THR A 388 -8.53 5.76 -19.41
CA THR A 388 -9.93 6.17 -19.64
C THR A 388 -10.15 6.66 -21.08
N ARG A 389 -9.18 7.35 -21.67
CA ARG A 389 -9.25 7.77 -23.09
C ARG A 389 -9.22 6.55 -24.03
N ILE A 390 -8.25 5.64 -23.87
CA ILE A 390 -8.12 4.44 -24.71
C ILE A 390 -9.36 3.55 -24.58
N ASN A 391 -9.88 3.38 -23.38
CA ASN A 391 -11.07 2.55 -23.13
C ASN A 391 -12.36 3.22 -23.65
N GLY A 392 -12.46 4.54 -23.55
CA GLY A 392 -13.60 5.31 -24.04
C GLY A 392 -13.78 5.23 -25.56
N ASP A 393 -12.70 5.04 -26.31
CA ASP A 393 -12.72 4.79 -27.75
C ASP A 393 -13.13 3.35 -28.12
N GLY A 394 -13.58 2.52 -27.15
CA GLY A 394 -13.93 1.11 -27.36
C GLY A 394 -12.74 0.19 -27.58
N ASN A 395 -11.53 0.65 -27.28
CA ASN A 395 -10.26 -0.05 -27.55
C ASN A 395 -9.68 -0.73 -26.30
N PHE A 396 -10.54 -1.32 -25.46
CA PHE A 396 -10.10 -2.07 -24.28
C PHE A 396 -9.01 -3.11 -24.57
N PRO A 397 -9.07 -3.93 -25.67
CA PRO A 397 -8.03 -4.90 -25.96
C PRO A 397 -6.63 -4.26 -26.11
N ARG A 398 -6.55 -3.05 -26.68
CA ARG A 398 -5.29 -2.29 -26.78
C ARG A 398 -4.79 -1.85 -25.41
N ALA A 399 -5.69 -1.36 -24.54
CA ALA A 399 -5.33 -1.03 -23.17
C ALA A 399 -4.82 -2.26 -22.40
N ALA A 400 -5.50 -3.41 -22.53
CA ALA A 400 -5.09 -4.67 -21.92
C ALA A 400 -3.72 -5.16 -22.43
N ALA A 401 -3.44 -5.02 -23.74
CA ALA A 401 -2.12 -5.36 -24.31
C ALA A 401 -1.00 -4.47 -23.74
N ILE A 402 -1.25 -3.19 -23.49
CA ILE A 402 -0.29 -2.29 -22.81
C ILE A 402 -0.04 -2.79 -21.39
N MET A 403 -1.08 -3.27 -20.67
CA MET A 403 -0.91 -3.86 -19.33
C MET A 403 -0.03 -5.12 -19.35
N VAL A 404 -0.13 -5.96 -20.39
CA VAL A 404 0.81 -7.08 -20.59
C VAL A 404 2.24 -6.56 -20.66
N GLY A 405 2.48 -5.48 -21.42
CA GLY A 405 3.79 -4.84 -21.51
C GLY A 405 4.32 -4.38 -20.14
N PHE A 406 3.47 -3.75 -19.32
CA PHE A 406 3.84 -3.35 -17.97
C PHE A 406 4.16 -4.55 -17.07
N MET A 407 3.39 -5.63 -17.17
CA MET A 407 3.63 -6.85 -16.40
C MET A 407 4.94 -7.53 -16.80
N VAL A 408 5.23 -7.63 -18.11
CA VAL A 408 6.50 -8.17 -18.63
C VAL A 408 7.67 -7.31 -18.16
N PHE A 409 7.57 -5.99 -18.25
CA PHE A 409 8.63 -5.10 -17.79
C PHE A 409 8.91 -5.28 -16.29
N SER A 410 7.87 -5.30 -15.45
CA SER A 410 8.02 -5.53 -14.01
C SER A 410 8.61 -6.91 -13.70
N LEU A 411 8.19 -7.98 -14.43
CA LEU A 411 8.76 -9.32 -14.33
C LEU A 411 10.26 -9.31 -14.62
N LEU A 412 10.68 -8.69 -15.72
CA LEU A 412 12.10 -8.66 -16.11
C LEU A 412 12.93 -7.89 -15.09
N VAL A 413 12.48 -6.69 -14.68
CA VAL A 413 13.21 -5.88 -13.70
C VAL A 413 13.34 -6.61 -12.37
N GLY A 414 12.24 -7.16 -11.85
CA GLY A 414 12.26 -7.86 -10.56
C GLY A 414 13.03 -9.17 -10.57
N THR A 415 13.09 -9.87 -11.72
CA THR A 415 13.86 -11.13 -11.85
C THR A 415 15.35 -10.86 -12.04
N ILE A 416 15.72 -9.92 -12.92
CA ILE A 416 17.12 -9.68 -13.26
C ILE A 416 17.86 -8.97 -12.12
N PHE A 417 17.23 -7.96 -11.52
CA PHE A 417 17.87 -7.08 -10.54
C PHE A 417 17.50 -7.40 -9.09
N ALA A 418 16.75 -8.51 -8.82
CA ALA A 418 16.39 -8.89 -7.45
C ALA A 418 17.63 -9.02 -6.56
N PRO A 419 17.67 -8.34 -5.40
CA PRO A 419 18.78 -8.45 -4.46
C PRO A 419 18.74 -9.78 -3.70
N ASP A 420 19.89 -10.27 -3.31
CA ASP A 420 20.01 -11.44 -2.44
C ASP A 420 20.09 -10.99 -0.96
N THR A 421 18.92 -10.87 -0.34
CA THR A 421 18.75 -10.38 1.03
C THR A 421 18.14 -11.43 1.97
N ALA A 422 17.90 -12.66 1.49
CA ALA A 422 17.25 -13.69 2.28
C ALA A 422 18.11 -14.11 3.48
N GLY A 423 17.51 -14.10 4.69
CA GLY A 423 18.18 -14.53 5.92
C GLY A 423 19.17 -13.52 6.52
N LYS A 424 19.47 -12.42 5.84
CA LYS A 424 20.39 -11.38 6.33
C LYS A 424 19.69 -10.41 7.28
N THR A 425 20.42 -9.92 8.27
CA THR A 425 19.98 -8.82 9.13
C THR A 425 19.96 -7.50 8.36
N LEU A 426 19.26 -6.49 8.86
CA LEU A 426 19.26 -5.16 8.23
C LEU A 426 20.64 -4.51 8.28
N ASP A 427 21.40 -4.74 9.35
CA ASP A 427 22.75 -4.18 9.52
C ASP A 427 23.75 -4.83 8.55
N GLU A 428 23.66 -6.16 8.33
CA GLU A 428 24.48 -6.85 7.34
C GLU A 428 24.20 -6.35 5.92
N ILE A 429 22.93 -6.18 5.57
CA ILE A 429 22.55 -5.63 4.25
C ILE A 429 23.05 -4.20 4.09
N GLU A 430 22.92 -3.39 5.14
CA GLU A 430 23.38 -2.01 5.15
C GLU A 430 24.90 -1.93 4.98
N GLN A 431 25.66 -2.76 5.69
CA GLN A 431 27.12 -2.84 5.60
C GLN A 431 27.58 -3.32 4.23
N GLU A 432 26.98 -4.39 3.66
CA GLU A 432 27.31 -4.90 2.33
C GLU A 432 27.08 -3.84 1.21
N ARG A 433 26.03 -3.01 1.36
CA ARG A 433 25.62 -2.07 0.32
C ARG A 433 26.28 -0.71 0.43
N TYR A 434 26.51 -0.25 1.63
CA TYR A 434 27.00 1.11 1.90
C TYR A 434 28.41 1.13 2.49
N GLY A 435 28.94 -0.03 2.94
CA GLY A 435 30.25 -0.15 3.58
C GLY A 435 30.33 0.67 4.87
N ASP A 436 31.55 0.96 5.29
CA ASP A 436 31.79 1.87 6.44
C ASP A 436 31.50 3.35 6.11
N HIS A 437 31.07 3.64 4.89
CA HIS A 437 30.76 4.97 4.37
C HIS A 437 29.32 5.38 4.64
N LEU A 438 28.84 5.21 5.88
CA LEU A 438 27.62 5.85 6.36
C LEU A 438 27.82 7.34 6.66
N GLY A 439 28.87 7.91 6.06
CA GLY A 439 29.19 9.31 6.08
C GLY A 439 28.44 10.11 5.03
#